data_4a4dab3c2fdf4625db99179fd0aa23bd
#
_entry.id   4a4dab3c2fdf4625db99179fd0aa23bd
#
_cell.length_a   1.000
_cell.length_b   1.000
_cell.length_c   1.000
_cell.angle_alpha   90.00
_cell.angle_beta   90.00
_cell.angle_gamma   90.00
#
_symmetry.space_group_name_H-M   'P 1'
#
loop_
_entity.id
_entity.type
_entity.pdbx_description
1 polymer ?
#
loop_
_entity_poly.entity_id
_entity_poly.type
_entity_poly.pdbx_seq_one_letter_code
_entity_poly.pdbx_strand_id
1 'polypeptide(L)'
;MTGHHFAGFSNRFWKLLFESRLVPEPIGYEDDVRLPEWGYGITNIVPRATPGIDTLEKEEYVAGRVRLRRKILRYRPAVVAAIGVTVFRAMFPERRGAVALGLQPERIGDSAMFVLPNPSGRNANYSYKEMLDAYRALAGHISGRQARM
;
A
#
# COMPACT_ATOMS: atom_id res chain seq x y z
N MET A 1 8.83 13.15 -14.53
CA MET A 1 8.33 11.89 -13.90
C MET A 1 9.19 10.72 -14.36
N THR A 2 9.49 9.85 -13.44
CA THR A 2 10.36 8.69 -13.72
C THR A 2 9.60 7.48 -14.25
N GLY A 3 8.27 7.43 -14.06
CA GLY A 3 7.49 6.23 -14.34
C GLY A 3 7.57 5.16 -13.27
N HIS A 4 8.34 5.37 -12.21
CA HIS A 4 8.49 4.43 -11.10
C HIS A 4 7.64 4.85 -9.90
N HIS A 5 7.20 3.88 -9.10
CA HIS A 5 6.43 4.14 -7.89
C HIS A 5 7.33 4.74 -6.80
N PHE A 6 6.81 5.73 -6.08
CA PHE A 6 7.48 6.35 -4.93
C PHE A 6 8.89 6.86 -5.26
N ALA A 7 9.03 7.54 -6.41
CA ALA A 7 10.33 8.00 -6.91
C ALA A 7 10.83 9.28 -6.25
N GLY A 8 10.01 10.02 -5.47
CA GLY A 8 10.44 11.24 -4.81
C GLY A 8 11.50 10.96 -3.75
N PHE A 9 12.56 11.77 -3.70
CA PHE A 9 13.66 11.54 -2.77
C PHE A 9 13.24 11.63 -1.31
N SER A 10 12.17 12.35 -0.99
CA SER A 10 11.64 12.43 0.38
C SER A 10 10.76 11.25 0.75
N ASN A 11 10.48 10.35 -0.20
CA ASN A 11 9.64 9.20 0.05
C ASN A 11 10.45 8.08 0.70
N ARG A 12 9.93 7.54 1.78
CA ARG A 12 10.62 6.53 2.58
C ARG A 12 10.19 5.10 2.28
N PHE A 13 9.36 4.91 1.26
CA PHE A 13 8.75 3.61 0.97
C PHE A 13 9.80 2.49 0.81
N TRP A 14 10.79 2.71 -0.04
CA TRP A 14 11.78 1.68 -0.36
C TRP A 14 12.65 1.34 0.84
N LYS A 15 13.03 2.36 1.61
CA LYS A 15 13.78 2.14 2.85
C LYS A 15 12.96 1.35 3.86
N LEU A 16 11.65 1.66 3.98
CA LEU A 16 10.76 0.94 4.88
C LEU A 16 10.60 -0.52 4.47
N LEU A 17 10.50 -0.81 3.18
CA LEU A 17 10.42 -2.19 2.70
C LEU A 17 11.64 -3.01 3.16
N PHE A 18 12.82 -2.44 3.05
CA PHE A 18 14.03 -3.14 3.45
C PHE A 18 14.15 -3.24 4.97
N GLU A 19 13.99 -2.13 5.69
CA GLU A 19 14.17 -2.13 7.14
C GLU A 19 13.12 -2.93 7.88
N SER A 20 11.93 -3.08 7.32
CA SER A 20 10.89 -3.95 7.86
C SER A 20 11.10 -5.42 7.49
N ARG A 21 12.04 -5.70 6.61
CA ARG A 21 12.33 -7.04 6.07
C ARG A 21 11.22 -7.60 5.18
N LEU A 22 10.38 -6.73 4.63
CA LEU A 22 9.45 -7.15 3.58
C LEU A 22 10.21 -7.58 2.33
N VAL A 23 11.36 -6.92 2.06
CA VAL A 23 12.28 -7.36 1.01
C VAL A 23 13.64 -7.66 1.64
N PRO A 24 14.42 -8.61 1.08
CA PRO A 24 15.65 -9.10 1.71
C PRO A 24 16.88 -8.25 1.46
N GLU A 25 16.83 -7.27 0.57
CA GLU A 25 17.98 -6.44 0.23
C GLU A 25 17.57 -4.99 0.01
N PRO A 26 18.51 -4.04 0.15
CA PRO A 26 18.19 -2.63 -0.10
C PRO A 26 17.85 -2.42 -1.56
N ILE A 27 16.71 -1.76 -1.82
CA ILE A 27 16.27 -1.44 -3.19
C ILE A 27 15.79 0.00 -3.22
N GLY A 28 15.75 0.58 -4.41
CA GLY A 28 15.24 1.92 -4.65
C GLY A 28 14.12 1.88 -5.69
N TYR A 29 13.64 3.06 -6.06
CA TYR A 29 12.50 3.16 -6.97
C TYR A 29 12.77 2.53 -8.34
N GLU A 30 14.02 2.49 -8.79
CA GLU A 30 14.38 1.86 -10.06
C GLU A 30 14.18 0.35 -10.03
N ASP A 31 14.10 -0.23 -8.83
CA ASP A 31 13.99 -1.67 -8.63
C ASP A 31 12.54 -2.13 -8.46
N ASP A 32 11.56 -1.27 -8.72
CA ASP A 32 10.15 -1.62 -8.50
C ASP A 32 9.73 -2.84 -9.34
N VAL A 33 10.36 -3.04 -10.49
CA VAL A 33 10.10 -4.21 -11.36
C VAL A 33 10.55 -5.53 -10.73
N ARG A 34 11.35 -5.48 -9.67
CA ARG A 34 11.84 -6.67 -8.97
C ARG A 34 10.88 -7.19 -7.91
N LEU A 35 9.85 -6.42 -7.54
CA LEU A 35 8.93 -6.83 -6.48
C LEU A 35 8.28 -8.21 -6.71
N PRO A 36 7.89 -8.59 -7.95
CA PRO A 36 7.35 -9.93 -8.17
C PRO A 36 8.30 -11.07 -7.82
N GLU A 37 9.62 -10.84 -7.80
CA GLU A 37 10.60 -11.86 -7.39
C GLU A 37 10.36 -12.30 -5.94
N TRP A 38 9.77 -11.43 -5.13
CA TRP A 38 9.49 -11.72 -3.72
C TRP A 38 7.99 -11.89 -3.44
N GLY A 39 7.20 -12.04 -4.49
CA GLY A 39 5.77 -12.28 -4.36
C GLY A 39 4.92 -11.02 -4.16
N TYR A 40 5.44 -9.84 -4.48
CA TYR A 40 4.72 -8.58 -4.34
C TYR A 40 4.30 -8.01 -5.68
N GLY A 41 3.14 -7.38 -5.70
CA GLY A 41 2.72 -6.52 -6.78
C GLY A 41 2.44 -5.12 -6.25
N ILE A 42 2.53 -4.14 -7.12
CA ILE A 42 2.22 -2.76 -6.75
C ILE A 42 1.36 -2.14 -7.85
N THR A 43 0.37 -1.36 -7.44
CA THR A 43 -0.54 -0.70 -8.37
C THR A 43 -1.08 0.59 -7.74
N ASN A 44 -1.69 1.43 -8.55
CA ASN A 44 -2.34 2.65 -8.10
C ASN A 44 -3.85 2.54 -8.33
N ILE A 45 -4.64 3.17 -7.44
CA ILE A 45 -6.09 3.22 -7.62
C ILE A 45 -6.45 4.08 -8.84
N VAL A 46 -5.67 5.12 -9.11
CA VAL A 46 -5.80 5.95 -10.32
C VAL A 46 -4.49 5.83 -11.11
N PRO A 47 -4.54 5.42 -12.39
CA PRO A 47 -3.33 5.09 -13.14
C PRO A 47 -2.51 6.29 -13.61
N ARG A 48 -3.01 7.52 -13.46
CA ARG A 48 -2.24 8.70 -13.87
C ARG A 48 -1.56 9.38 -12.69
N ALA A 49 -0.41 9.98 -12.94
CA ALA A 49 0.28 10.76 -11.93
C ALA A 49 -0.45 12.08 -11.70
N THR A 50 -0.56 12.48 -10.43
CA THR A 50 -1.11 13.78 -10.06
C THR A 50 -0.22 14.40 -8.99
N PRO A 51 -0.20 15.75 -8.90
CA PRO A 51 0.60 16.41 -7.85
C PRO A 51 0.03 16.19 -6.46
N GLY A 52 -1.25 15.85 -6.34
CA GLY A 52 -1.87 15.59 -5.06
C GLY A 52 -3.18 14.88 -5.25
N ILE A 53 -3.61 14.21 -4.18
CA ILE A 53 -4.83 13.41 -4.22
C ILE A 53 -6.08 14.27 -4.40
N ASP A 54 -6.03 15.50 -3.90
CA ASP A 54 -7.16 16.44 -3.98
C ASP A 54 -7.44 16.92 -5.41
N THR A 55 -6.50 16.72 -6.33
CA THR A 55 -6.68 17.12 -7.74
C THR A 55 -7.38 16.07 -8.57
N LEU A 56 -7.69 14.89 -7.99
CA LEU A 56 -8.37 13.82 -8.69
C LEU A 56 -9.87 14.04 -8.70
N GLU A 57 -10.48 13.76 -9.85
CA GLU A 57 -11.93 13.81 -9.96
C GLU A 57 -12.57 12.63 -9.22
N LYS A 58 -13.76 12.87 -8.66
CA LYS A 58 -14.50 11.82 -7.95
C LYS A 58 -14.73 10.60 -8.83
N GLU A 59 -15.05 10.84 -10.10
CA GLU A 59 -15.28 9.77 -11.08
C GLU A 59 -14.04 8.91 -11.30
N GLU A 60 -12.86 9.50 -11.20
CA GLU A 60 -11.60 8.75 -11.34
C GLU A 60 -11.44 7.75 -10.19
N TYR A 61 -11.82 8.15 -8.98
CA TYR A 61 -11.79 7.25 -7.84
C TYR A 61 -12.80 6.11 -7.99
N VAL A 62 -14.00 6.42 -8.46
CA VAL A 62 -15.03 5.39 -8.65
C VAL A 62 -14.55 4.36 -9.68
N ALA A 63 -14.07 4.83 -10.83
CA ALA A 63 -13.58 3.94 -11.88
C ALA A 63 -12.34 3.16 -11.42
N GLY A 64 -11.44 3.82 -10.69
CA GLY A 64 -10.23 3.21 -10.16
C GLY A 64 -10.53 2.11 -9.16
N ARG A 65 -11.52 2.34 -8.28
CA ARG A 65 -11.95 1.35 -7.31
C ARG A 65 -12.47 0.08 -8.00
N VAL A 66 -13.27 0.25 -9.04
CA VAL A 66 -13.81 -0.89 -9.80
C VAL A 66 -12.67 -1.70 -10.43
N ARG A 67 -11.74 -1.01 -11.09
CA ARG A 67 -10.58 -1.67 -11.72
C ARG A 67 -9.72 -2.40 -10.70
N LEU A 68 -9.46 -1.76 -9.56
CA LEU A 68 -8.63 -2.32 -8.52
C LEU A 68 -9.28 -3.56 -7.89
N ARG A 69 -10.57 -3.50 -7.60
CA ARG A 69 -11.30 -4.66 -7.08
C ARG A 69 -11.27 -5.84 -8.04
N ARG A 70 -11.45 -5.59 -9.33
CA ARG A 70 -11.34 -6.65 -10.35
C ARG A 70 -9.97 -7.28 -10.34
N LYS A 71 -8.93 -6.46 -10.26
CA LYS A 71 -7.55 -6.93 -10.23
C LYS A 71 -7.30 -7.81 -9.00
N ILE A 72 -7.76 -7.36 -7.85
CA ILE A 72 -7.60 -8.10 -6.60
C ILE A 72 -8.32 -9.45 -6.67
N LEU A 73 -9.57 -9.45 -7.17
CA LEU A 73 -10.35 -10.68 -7.30
C LEU A 73 -9.73 -11.64 -8.31
N ARG A 74 -9.11 -11.11 -9.35
CA ARG A 74 -8.46 -11.93 -10.38
C ARG A 74 -7.18 -12.59 -9.88
N TYR A 75 -6.30 -11.81 -9.23
CA TYR A 75 -5.00 -12.30 -8.80
C TYR A 75 -5.00 -12.92 -7.41
N ARG A 76 -6.01 -12.63 -6.62
CA ARG A 76 -6.27 -13.24 -5.30
C ARG A 76 -5.06 -13.17 -4.37
N PRO A 77 -4.46 -11.97 -4.16
CA PRO A 77 -3.38 -11.87 -3.19
C PRO A 77 -3.88 -12.21 -1.79
N ALA A 78 -3.00 -12.75 -0.95
CA ALA A 78 -3.38 -13.07 0.42
C ALA A 78 -3.69 -11.79 1.22
N VAL A 79 -2.89 -10.74 1.00
CA VAL A 79 -3.03 -9.47 1.70
C VAL A 79 -2.89 -8.33 0.70
N VAL A 80 -3.76 -7.32 0.84
CA VAL A 80 -3.67 -6.07 0.10
C VAL A 80 -3.33 -4.98 1.11
N ALA A 81 -2.22 -4.28 0.90
CA ALA A 81 -1.82 -3.17 1.76
C ALA A 81 -2.19 -1.85 1.09
N ALA A 82 -3.11 -1.13 1.70
CA ALA A 82 -3.44 0.24 1.27
C ALA A 82 -2.43 1.18 1.90
N ILE A 83 -1.68 1.89 1.07
CA ILE A 83 -0.64 2.79 1.53
C ILE A 83 -1.23 4.19 1.71
N GLY A 84 -1.67 4.45 2.92
CA GLY A 84 -2.35 5.67 3.33
C GLY A 84 -3.82 5.44 3.60
N VAL A 85 -4.32 6.11 4.64
CA VAL A 85 -5.73 6.03 5.03
C VAL A 85 -6.63 6.55 3.90
N THR A 86 -6.19 7.58 3.18
CA THR A 86 -6.96 8.15 2.07
C THR A 86 -7.21 7.12 0.96
N VAL A 87 -6.20 6.31 0.65
CA VAL A 87 -6.35 5.23 -0.34
C VAL A 87 -7.36 4.20 0.15
N PHE A 88 -7.25 3.81 1.43
CA PHE A 88 -8.18 2.85 2.01
C PHE A 88 -9.62 3.36 1.94
N ARG A 89 -9.84 4.64 2.28
CA ARG A 89 -11.18 5.23 2.21
C ARG A 89 -11.72 5.30 0.79
N ALA A 90 -10.84 5.50 -0.19
CA ALA A 90 -11.25 5.47 -1.59
C ALA A 90 -11.68 4.07 -2.03
N MET A 91 -11.08 3.03 -1.45
CA MET A 91 -11.45 1.64 -1.72
C MET A 91 -12.75 1.23 -1.01
N PHE A 92 -13.00 1.79 0.17
CA PHE A 92 -14.14 1.44 1.02
C PHE A 92 -14.87 2.71 1.45
N PRO A 93 -15.57 3.39 0.52
CA PRO A 93 -16.23 4.67 0.82
C PRO A 93 -17.37 4.53 1.84
N GLU A 94 -17.87 3.32 2.06
CA GLU A 94 -18.90 3.03 3.05
C GLU A 94 -18.37 2.98 4.48
N ARG A 95 -17.05 2.90 4.66
CA ARG A 95 -16.45 2.82 6.00
C ARG A 95 -16.68 4.10 6.79
N ARG A 96 -17.25 3.97 7.97
CA ARG A 96 -17.52 5.09 8.88
C ARG A 96 -16.48 5.13 9.99
N GLY A 97 -16.28 6.31 10.55
CA GLY A 97 -15.42 6.50 11.69
C GLY A 97 -13.94 6.48 11.36
N ALA A 98 -13.12 6.43 12.39
CA ALA A 98 -11.67 6.45 12.25
C ALA A 98 -11.15 5.14 11.67
N VAL A 99 -10.05 5.22 10.92
CA VAL A 99 -9.36 4.06 10.37
C VAL A 99 -8.01 3.96 11.09
N ALA A 100 -7.83 2.89 11.85
CA ALA A 100 -6.55 2.62 12.51
C ALA A 100 -5.61 1.93 11.52
N LEU A 101 -4.31 2.07 11.74
CA LEU A 101 -3.32 1.32 10.98
C LEU A 101 -3.43 -0.18 11.30
N GLY A 102 -3.00 -1.00 10.36
CA GLY A 102 -2.96 -2.44 10.56
C GLY A 102 -4.08 -3.18 9.86
N LEU A 103 -4.33 -4.40 10.31
CA LEU A 103 -5.35 -5.28 9.74
C LEU A 103 -6.74 -4.70 9.93
N GLN A 104 -7.53 -4.73 8.86
CA GLN A 104 -8.89 -4.21 8.86
C GLN A 104 -9.90 -5.35 8.80
N PRO A 105 -11.16 -5.11 9.26
CA PRO A 105 -12.21 -6.12 9.12
C PRO A 105 -12.68 -6.32 7.68
N GLU A 106 -12.53 -5.29 6.83
CA GLU A 106 -12.94 -5.37 5.43
C GLU A 106 -12.08 -6.38 4.67
N ARG A 107 -12.68 -7.01 3.66
CA ARG A 107 -11.98 -7.93 2.78
C ARG A 107 -12.47 -7.71 1.35
N ILE A 108 -11.65 -8.12 0.39
CA ILE A 108 -12.07 -8.18 -1.02
C ILE A 108 -11.88 -9.63 -1.44
N GLY A 109 -13.00 -10.36 -1.63
CA GLY A 109 -12.92 -11.81 -1.80
C GLY A 109 -12.24 -12.43 -0.58
N ASP A 110 -11.19 -13.21 -0.82
CA ASP A 110 -10.42 -13.83 0.26
C ASP A 110 -9.21 -12.99 0.70
N SER A 111 -9.02 -11.83 0.08
CA SER A 111 -7.87 -10.97 0.39
C SER A 111 -8.13 -10.15 1.65
N ALA A 112 -7.23 -10.24 2.62
CA ALA A 112 -7.27 -9.39 3.81
C ALA A 112 -6.78 -7.99 3.46
N MET A 113 -7.32 -6.98 4.14
CA MET A 113 -6.93 -5.59 3.95
C MET A 113 -6.06 -5.12 5.12
N PHE A 114 -4.98 -4.44 4.80
CA PHE A 114 -4.04 -3.90 5.78
C PHE A 114 -3.78 -2.44 5.44
N VAL A 115 -3.78 -1.56 6.44
CA VAL A 115 -3.54 -0.12 6.20
C VAL A 115 -2.17 0.26 6.73
N LEU A 116 -1.37 0.88 5.86
CA LEU A 116 -0.06 1.42 6.20
C LEU A 116 -0.10 2.95 6.14
N PRO A 117 0.76 3.63 6.91
CA PRO A 117 0.85 5.08 6.80
C PRO A 117 1.48 5.47 5.46
N ASN A 118 1.12 6.65 4.96
CA ASN A 118 1.77 7.22 3.78
C ASN A 118 3.26 7.41 4.09
N PRO A 119 4.17 6.84 3.27
CA PRO A 119 5.60 6.87 3.56
C PRO A 119 6.31 8.17 3.18
N SER A 120 5.57 9.21 2.81
CA SER A 120 6.16 10.51 2.47
C SER A 120 6.90 11.10 3.66
N GLY A 121 8.07 11.68 3.40
CA GLY A 121 8.81 12.41 4.41
C GLY A 121 8.11 13.69 4.86
N ARG A 122 7.05 14.10 4.16
CA ARG A 122 6.22 15.26 4.52
C ARG A 122 5.05 14.89 5.41
N ASN A 123 4.87 13.61 5.70
CA ASN A 123 3.78 13.17 6.57
C ASN A 123 4.07 13.62 8.00
N ALA A 124 3.25 14.54 8.50
CA ALA A 124 3.40 15.10 9.84
C ALA A 124 2.71 14.26 10.92
N ASN A 125 1.92 13.26 10.54
CA ASN A 125 1.14 12.45 11.47
C ASN A 125 1.93 11.30 12.09
N TYR A 126 2.99 10.85 11.43
CA TYR A 126 3.77 9.68 11.85
C TYR A 126 5.26 9.94 11.72
N SER A 127 6.02 9.57 12.76
CA SER A 127 7.48 9.55 12.70
C SER A 127 7.95 8.38 11.84
N TYR A 128 9.23 8.38 11.46
CA TYR A 128 9.80 7.26 10.73
C TYR A 128 9.68 5.96 11.54
N LYS A 129 9.91 6.04 12.85
CA LYS A 129 9.80 4.85 13.72
C LYS A 129 8.37 4.30 13.70
N GLU A 130 7.37 5.17 13.77
CA GLU A 130 5.98 4.74 13.70
C GLU A 130 5.63 4.12 12.36
N MET A 131 6.16 4.67 11.27
CA MET A 131 6.00 4.09 9.94
C MET A 131 6.65 2.70 9.90
N LEU A 132 7.87 2.58 10.40
CA LEU A 132 8.60 1.32 10.40
C LEU A 132 7.88 0.25 11.23
N ASP A 133 7.34 0.62 12.39
CA ASP A 133 6.57 -0.30 13.21
C ASP A 133 5.35 -0.84 12.46
N ALA A 134 4.66 0.02 11.70
CA ALA A 134 3.51 -0.40 10.89
C ALA A 134 3.92 -1.38 9.78
N TYR A 135 5.01 -1.09 9.08
CA TYR A 135 5.51 -1.97 8.02
C TYR A 135 6.00 -3.31 8.60
N ARG A 136 6.63 -3.29 9.78
CA ARG A 136 7.02 -4.52 10.49
C ARG A 136 5.80 -5.35 10.90
N ALA A 137 4.71 -4.70 11.28
CA ALA A 137 3.47 -5.40 11.61
C ALA A 137 2.92 -6.13 10.37
N LEU A 138 3.00 -5.50 9.19
CA LEU A 138 2.62 -6.16 7.94
C LEU A 138 3.52 -7.36 7.67
N ALA A 139 4.83 -7.20 7.82
CA ALA A 139 5.78 -8.30 7.60
C ALA A 139 5.47 -9.48 8.53
N GLY A 140 5.17 -9.20 9.80
CA GLY A 140 4.79 -10.23 10.77
C GLY A 140 3.49 -10.93 10.40
N HIS A 141 2.51 -10.18 9.91
CA HIS A 141 1.23 -10.74 9.47
C HIS A 141 1.43 -11.70 8.29
N ILE A 142 2.23 -11.29 7.30
CA ILE A 142 2.53 -12.11 6.12
C ILE A 142 3.26 -13.39 6.55
N SER A 143 4.29 -13.27 7.40
CA SER A 143 5.06 -14.43 7.88
C SER A 143 4.17 -15.39 8.66
N GLY A 144 3.25 -14.87 9.50
CA GLY A 144 2.33 -15.69 10.26
C GLY A 144 1.39 -16.50 9.36
N ARG A 145 0.93 -15.89 8.25
CA ARG A 145 0.08 -16.60 7.28
C ARG A 145 0.86 -17.70 6.58
N GLN A 146 2.10 -17.44 6.19
CA GLN A 146 2.95 -18.43 5.53
C GLN A 146 3.23 -19.62 6.45
N ALA A 147 3.43 -19.34 7.74
CA ALA A 147 3.70 -20.40 8.73
C ALA A 147 2.50 -21.31 8.98
N ARG A 148 1.29 -20.86 8.64
CA ARG A 148 0.06 -21.63 8.83
C ARG A 148 -0.31 -22.50 7.63
N MET A 149 0.42 -22.38 6.55
CA MET A 149 0.12 -23.13 5.33
C MET A 149 0.78 -24.49 5.29
#